data_61eb6ae6fdf4e4d38c65c904008bf9fb
#
_entry.id   61eb6ae6fdf4e4d38c65c904008bf9fb
#
_cell.length_a   1.000
_cell.length_b   1.000
_cell.length_c   1.000
_cell.angle_alpha   90.00
_cell.angle_beta   90.00
_cell.angle_gamma   90.00
#
_symmetry.space_group_name_H-M   'P 1'
#
loop_
_entity.id
_entity.type
_entity.pdbx_description
1 polymer ?
#
loop_
_entity_poly.entity_id
_entity_poly.type
_entity_poly.pdbx_seq_one_letter_code
_entity_poly.pdbx_strand_id
1 'polypeptide(L)'
;MDILDRRRLLITQTNPDVTTDYVVSIDSRIKQSGNNSIIIKICYVPDELILSKSSLPDYFESIAHEKFPSLEYAGVVLLRDFSNELIPRWLLITLSQPFNV
;
A
#
# COMPACT_ATOMS: atom_id res chain seq x y z
N MET A 1 -7.57 9.51 -10.48
CA MET A 1 -6.14 9.90 -10.46
C MET A 1 -5.36 8.97 -11.38
N ASP A 2 -4.46 9.51 -12.17
CA ASP A 2 -3.59 8.74 -13.04
C ASP A 2 -2.67 7.85 -12.19
N ILE A 3 -2.30 6.70 -12.73
CA ILE A 3 -1.44 5.73 -12.05
C ILE A 3 -0.08 6.33 -11.66
N LEU A 4 0.52 7.15 -12.53
CA LEU A 4 1.79 7.80 -12.22
C LEU A 4 1.65 8.84 -11.11
N ASP A 5 0.57 9.61 -11.12
CA ASP A 5 0.31 10.60 -10.07
C ASP A 5 0.08 9.93 -8.72
N ARG A 6 -0.64 8.81 -8.71
CA ARG A 6 -0.86 8.05 -7.49
C ARG A 6 0.45 7.49 -6.93
N ARG A 7 1.30 6.93 -7.78
CA ARG A 7 2.59 6.37 -7.35
C ARG A 7 3.54 7.42 -6.82
N ARG A 8 3.48 8.65 -7.35
CA ARG A 8 4.30 9.77 -6.87
C ARG A 8 3.97 10.16 -5.43
N LEU A 9 2.80 9.79 -4.92
CA LEU A 9 2.45 10.03 -3.53
C LEU A 9 3.25 9.16 -2.56
N LEU A 10 3.79 8.04 -3.05
CA LEU A 10 4.64 7.15 -2.26
C LEU A 10 6.06 7.69 -2.25
N ILE A 11 6.44 8.30 -1.14
CA ILE A 11 7.78 8.88 -0.97
C ILE A 11 8.66 7.85 -0.26
N THR A 12 9.85 7.64 -0.80
CA THR A 12 10.80 6.66 -0.27
C THR A 12 12.00 7.35 0.36
N GLN A 13 12.66 6.61 1.25
CA GLN A 13 13.89 7.01 1.93
C GLN A 13 14.89 5.86 1.83
N THR A 14 16.14 6.14 2.11
CA THR A 14 17.18 5.12 2.12
C THR A 14 16.98 4.15 3.28
N ASN A 15 17.07 2.84 3.00
CA ASN A 15 17.06 1.83 4.05
C ASN A 15 18.30 1.99 4.93
N PRO A 16 18.16 2.06 6.26
CA PRO A 16 19.30 2.25 7.16
C PRO A 16 20.26 1.05 7.20
N ASP A 17 19.81 -0.15 6.84
CA ASP A 17 20.65 -1.34 6.82
C ASP A 17 20.20 -2.30 5.72
N VAL A 18 20.94 -2.27 4.59
CA VAL A 18 20.63 -3.12 3.43
C VAL A 18 21.14 -4.56 3.60
N THR A 19 21.92 -4.82 4.65
CA THR A 19 22.49 -6.16 4.89
C THR A 19 21.61 -7.04 5.76
N THR A 20 20.58 -6.47 6.37
CA THR A 20 19.71 -7.18 7.30
C THR A 20 18.31 -7.31 6.71
N ASP A 21 17.78 -8.54 6.66
CA ASP A 21 16.39 -8.77 6.28
C ASP A 21 15.50 -8.61 7.50
N TYR A 22 14.63 -7.63 7.44
CA TYR A 22 13.61 -7.41 8.47
C TYR A 22 12.29 -7.12 7.79
N VAL A 23 11.19 -7.35 8.49
CA VAL A 23 9.84 -7.15 7.95
C VAL A 23 9.25 -5.87 8.53
N VAL A 24 8.80 -5.00 7.64
CA VAL A 24 8.02 -3.82 8.01
C VAL A 24 6.54 -4.14 7.77
N SER A 25 5.69 -3.80 8.72
CA SER A 25 4.25 -4.00 8.61
C SER A 25 3.54 -2.66 8.73
N ILE A 26 2.64 -2.38 7.78
CA ILE A 26 1.84 -1.16 7.74
C ILE A 26 0.39 -1.58 7.69
N ASP A 27 -0.40 -1.02 8.60
CA ASP A 27 -1.84 -1.27 8.66
C ASP A 27 -2.60 0.00 8.32
N SER A 28 -3.63 -0.12 7.51
CA SER A 28 -4.51 0.99 7.16
C SER A 28 -5.93 0.51 6.99
N ARG A 29 -6.87 1.42 7.21
CA ARG A 29 -8.28 1.21 6.90
C ARG A 29 -8.74 2.35 6.00
N ILE A 30 -9.30 2.01 4.86
CA ILE A 30 -9.86 3.01 3.96
C ILE A 30 -11.37 2.84 3.89
N LYS A 31 -12.08 3.96 3.79
CA LYS A 31 -13.51 3.98 3.55
C LYS A 31 -13.76 4.37 2.10
N GLN A 32 -14.53 3.54 1.42
CA GLN A 32 -15.02 3.84 0.08
C GLN A 32 -16.47 4.29 0.14
N SER A 33 -17.01 4.79 -0.96
CA SER A 33 -18.41 5.21 -1.04
C SER A 33 -19.34 4.05 -0.70
N GLY A 34 -20.47 4.35 -0.03
CA GLY A 34 -21.48 3.35 0.30
C GLY A 34 -21.18 2.56 1.58
N ASN A 35 -20.45 3.12 2.54
CA ASN A 35 -20.10 2.50 3.81
C ASN A 35 -19.20 1.26 3.71
N ASN A 36 -18.59 1.03 2.55
CA ASN A 36 -17.62 -0.05 2.39
C ASN A 36 -16.27 0.35 2.99
N SER A 37 -15.71 -0.53 3.79
CA SER A 37 -14.36 -0.36 4.33
C SER A 37 -13.46 -1.47 3.82
N ILE A 38 -12.21 -1.15 3.58
CA ILE A 38 -11.18 -2.13 3.27
C ILE A 38 -10.08 -1.99 4.32
N ILE A 39 -9.73 -3.10 4.95
CA ILE A 39 -8.59 -3.18 5.85
C ILE A 39 -7.41 -3.65 5.04
N ILE A 40 -6.33 -2.89 5.06
CA ILE A 40 -5.14 -3.14 4.27
C ILE A 40 -3.97 -3.40 5.22
N LYS A 41 -3.28 -4.50 4.99
CA LYS A 41 -2.03 -4.79 5.68
C LYS A 41 -0.94 -5.00 4.64
N ILE A 42 0.15 -4.26 4.76
CA ILE A 42 1.27 -4.33 3.85
C ILE A 42 2.49 -4.74 4.64
N CYS A 43 3.10 -5.87 4.28
CA CYS A 43 4.33 -6.35 4.88
C CYS A 43 5.40 -6.41 3.80
N TYR A 44 6.59 -5.89 4.08
CA TYR A 44 7.67 -5.97 3.11
C TYR A 44 9.03 -6.10 3.78
N VAL A 45 9.95 -6.71 3.07
CA VAL A 45 11.37 -6.75 3.43
C VAL A 45 12.07 -5.74 2.53
N PRO A 46 12.57 -4.63 3.08
CA PRO A 46 13.18 -3.60 2.26
C PRO A 46 14.51 -4.05 1.66
N ASP A 47 14.77 -3.60 0.44
CA ASP A 47 16.09 -3.65 -0.17
C ASP A 47 16.77 -2.30 0.07
N GLU A 48 16.85 -1.44 -0.92
CA GLU A 48 17.54 -0.15 -0.80
C GLU A 48 16.63 0.95 -0.24
N LEU A 49 15.31 0.80 -0.37
CA LEU A 49 14.35 1.85 -0.06
C LEU A 49 13.35 1.43 1.01
N ILE A 50 12.97 2.39 1.83
CA ILE A 50 11.85 2.26 2.76
C ILE A 50 10.84 3.36 2.49
N LEU A 51 9.59 3.15 2.93
CA LEU A 51 8.53 4.15 2.81
C LEU A 51 8.68 5.24 3.86
N SER A 52 8.49 6.48 3.43
CA SER A 52 8.27 7.58 4.35
C SER A 52 6.84 7.52 4.88
N LYS A 53 6.68 7.42 6.19
CA LYS A 53 5.35 7.31 6.82
C LYS A 53 4.47 8.52 6.52
N SER A 54 5.06 9.70 6.36
CA SER A 54 4.31 10.92 6.12
C SER A 54 3.59 10.93 4.78
N SER A 55 4.00 10.08 3.84
CA SER A 55 3.39 10.00 2.52
C SER A 55 2.18 9.08 2.45
N LEU A 56 2.01 8.20 3.44
CA LEU A 56 0.98 7.16 3.39
C LEU A 56 -0.45 7.68 3.47
N PRO A 57 -0.79 8.69 4.32
CA PRO A 57 -2.16 9.19 4.37
C PRO A 57 -2.67 9.67 3.01
N ASP A 58 -1.87 10.42 2.27
CA ASP A 58 -2.27 10.94 0.95
C ASP A 58 -2.44 9.80 -0.05
N TYR A 59 -1.54 8.82 -0.02
CA TYR A 59 -1.64 7.66 -0.89
C TYR A 59 -2.91 6.87 -0.62
N PHE A 60 -3.19 6.53 0.64
CA PHE A 60 -4.39 5.76 0.98
C PHE A 60 -5.67 6.55 0.72
N GLU A 61 -5.65 7.87 0.86
CA GLU A 61 -6.79 8.69 0.46
C GLU A 61 -7.05 8.59 -1.03
N SER A 62 -6.01 8.62 -1.86
CA SER A 62 -6.17 8.44 -3.30
C SER A 62 -6.75 7.07 -3.65
N ILE A 63 -6.34 6.02 -2.95
CA ILE A 63 -6.88 4.67 -3.13
C ILE A 63 -8.36 4.63 -2.71
N ALA A 64 -8.73 5.32 -1.63
CA ALA A 64 -10.10 5.35 -1.14
C ALA A 64 -11.07 5.96 -2.16
N HIS A 65 -10.60 6.87 -3.00
CA HIS A 65 -11.41 7.52 -4.04
C HIS A 65 -11.49 6.72 -5.34
N GLU A 66 -10.68 5.68 -5.48
CA GLU A 66 -10.73 4.81 -6.66
C GLU A 66 -11.91 3.84 -6.56
N LYS A 67 -12.49 3.52 -7.70
CA LYS A 67 -13.51 2.48 -7.80
C LYS A 67 -12.87 1.20 -8.28
N PHE A 68 -12.93 0.16 -7.46
CA PHE A 68 -12.40 -1.14 -7.81
C PHE A 68 -13.55 -2.12 -8.09
N PRO A 69 -13.47 -2.88 -9.18
CA PRO A 69 -14.52 -3.87 -9.49
C PRO A 69 -14.54 -5.02 -8.48
N SER A 70 -13.45 -5.25 -7.76
CA SER A 70 -13.34 -6.30 -6.77
C SER A 70 -12.27 -5.96 -5.74
N LEU A 71 -12.31 -6.66 -4.61
CA LEU A 71 -11.27 -6.54 -3.59
C LEU A 71 -9.92 -7.00 -4.14
N GLU A 72 -9.93 -8.06 -4.93
CA GLU A 72 -8.73 -8.61 -5.56
C GLU A 72 -8.08 -7.61 -6.51
N TYR A 73 -8.89 -6.86 -7.25
CA TYR A 73 -8.37 -5.82 -8.13
C TYR A 73 -7.64 -4.73 -7.34
N ALA A 74 -8.21 -4.32 -6.21
CA ALA A 74 -7.54 -3.37 -5.33
C ALA A 74 -6.20 -3.92 -4.84
N GLY A 75 -6.13 -5.21 -4.52
CA GLY A 75 -4.90 -5.87 -4.12
C GLY A 75 -3.84 -5.83 -5.20
N VAL A 76 -4.22 -6.07 -6.44
CA VAL A 76 -3.29 -6.00 -7.58
C VAL A 76 -2.76 -4.59 -7.77
N VAL A 77 -3.61 -3.59 -7.65
CA VAL A 77 -3.19 -2.18 -7.77
C VAL A 77 -2.18 -1.82 -6.69
N LEU A 78 -2.49 -2.16 -5.44
CA LEU A 78 -1.58 -1.91 -4.32
C LEU A 78 -0.25 -2.63 -4.50
N LEU A 79 -0.29 -3.90 -4.88
CA LEU A 79 0.92 -4.69 -5.08
C LEU A 79 1.81 -4.06 -6.14
N ARG A 80 1.23 -3.64 -7.24
CA ARG A 80 1.98 -3.02 -8.34
C ARG A 80 2.58 -1.67 -7.94
N ASP A 81 1.80 -0.84 -7.25
CA ASP A 81 2.28 0.47 -6.80
C ASP A 81 3.47 0.33 -5.83
N PHE A 82 3.31 -0.50 -4.80
CA PHE A 82 4.37 -0.70 -3.81
C PHE A 82 5.58 -1.42 -4.39
N SER A 83 5.38 -2.41 -5.25
CA SER A 83 6.49 -3.09 -5.92
C SER A 83 7.29 -2.14 -6.80
N ASN A 84 6.60 -1.26 -7.53
CA ASN A 84 7.25 -0.33 -8.43
C ASN A 84 8.06 0.73 -7.69
N GLU A 85 7.55 1.23 -6.56
CA GLU A 85 8.20 2.32 -5.84
C GLU A 85 9.27 1.84 -4.86
N LEU A 86 9.07 0.70 -4.22
CA LEU A 86 10.00 0.18 -3.22
C LEU A 86 11.04 -0.78 -3.78
N ILE A 87 10.68 -1.54 -4.80
CA ILE A 87 11.49 -2.64 -5.32
C ILE A 87 12.00 -3.51 -4.16
N PRO A 88 11.09 -4.03 -3.31
CA PRO A 88 11.48 -4.74 -2.10
C PRO A 88 11.98 -6.15 -2.41
N ARG A 89 12.67 -6.77 -1.46
CA ARG A 89 13.07 -8.17 -1.57
C ARG A 89 11.89 -9.10 -1.47
N TRP A 90 10.87 -8.69 -0.72
CA TRP A 90 9.66 -9.46 -0.52
C TRP A 90 8.52 -8.50 -0.17
N LEU A 91 7.32 -8.81 -0.63
CA LEU A 91 6.14 -7.98 -0.41
C LEU A 91 4.91 -8.86 -0.29
N LEU A 92 4.11 -8.61 0.74
CA LEU A 92 2.81 -9.25 0.95
C LEU A 92 1.77 -8.19 1.23
N ILE A 93 0.68 -8.22 0.48
CA ILE A 93 -0.47 -7.36 0.69
C ILE A 93 -1.64 -8.23 1.12
N THR A 94 -2.22 -7.91 2.26
CA THR A 94 -3.41 -8.59 2.77
C THR A 94 -4.55 -7.59 2.80
N LEU A 95 -5.68 -7.96 2.21
CA LEU A 95 -6.88 -7.15 2.17
C LEU A 95 -8.03 -7.92 2.82
N SER A 96 -8.84 -7.19 3.58
CA SER A 96 -10.08 -7.76 4.09
C SER A 96 -11.17 -6.71 4.10
N GLN A 97 -12.41 -7.17 3.93
CA GLN A 97 -13.58 -6.33 4.09
C GLN A 97 -14.38 -6.86 5.27
N PRO A 98 -14.73 -6.00 6.24
CA PRO A 98 -15.61 -6.42 7.31
C PRO A 98 -16.95 -6.89 6.73
N PHE A 99 -17.40 -8.05 7.14
CA PHE A 99 -18.67 -8.60 6.71
C PHE A 99 -19.75 -8.11 7.67
N ASN A 100 -20.63 -7.23 7.17
CA ASN A 100 -21.77 -6.75 7.95
C ASN A 100 -22.97 -7.64 7.69
N VAL A 101 -23.35 -8.36 8.72
CA VAL A 101 -24.56 -9.20 8.67
C VAL A 101 -25.74 -8.42 9.21
#